data_b13d6edd28eff69ed2a1271a3de97eb8
#
_entry.id   b13d6edd28eff69ed2a1271a3de97eb8
#
_cell.length_a   1.000
_cell.length_b   1.000
_cell.length_c   1.000
_cell.angle_alpha   90.00
_cell.angle_beta   90.00
_cell.angle_gamma   90.00
#
_symmetry.space_group_name_H-M   'P 1'
#
loop_
_entity.id
_entity.type
_entity.pdbx_description
1 polymer ?
#
loop_
_entity_poly.entity_id
_entity_poly.type
_entity_poly.pdbx_seq_one_letter_code
_entity_poly.pdbx_strand_id
1 'polypeptide(L)'
;MRIRFIFVLVALVGAAFGFARPAHASVNLGLGADWIEGGVDELNLTLGADAFLARSLSLGGRAGVAFFDDSHHLGIPIDLRLKLHVQRIYFEGLVGPWMLIDSGDLFRVHGAFGFGIGSGGLAFGLEVGRLGHATMLGLRLAFRL
;
A
#
# COMPACT_ATOMS: atom_id res chain seq x y z
N MET A 1 -6.11 17.10 21.55
CA MET A 1 -7.13 16.61 20.60
C MET A 1 -6.57 15.75 19.46
N ARG A 2 -5.31 15.90 19.07
CA ARG A 2 -4.70 15.15 17.93
C ARG A 2 -4.36 13.68 18.22
N ILE A 3 -3.97 13.33 19.42
CA ILE A 3 -3.59 11.95 19.81
C ILE A 3 -4.80 11.01 19.86
N ARG A 4 -5.98 11.50 20.24
CA ARG A 4 -7.20 10.68 20.31
C ARG A 4 -7.69 10.19 18.93
N PHE A 5 -7.46 10.96 17.87
CA PHE A 5 -7.81 10.56 16.50
C PHE A 5 -6.93 9.41 15.98
N ILE A 6 -5.65 9.38 16.33
CA ILE A 6 -4.72 8.33 15.93
C ILE A 6 -5.13 6.99 16.57
N PHE A 7 -5.50 7.00 17.85
CA PHE A 7 -5.96 5.79 18.53
C PHE A 7 -7.30 5.27 17.97
N VAL A 8 -8.21 6.14 17.58
CA VAL A 8 -9.48 5.74 16.95
C VAL A 8 -9.24 5.14 15.57
N LEU A 9 -8.34 5.71 14.77
CA LEU A 9 -8.00 5.18 13.45
C LEU A 9 -7.32 3.81 13.54
N VAL A 10 -6.36 3.65 14.45
CA VAL A 10 -5.68 2.37 14.72
C VAL A 10 -6.67 1.33 15.26
N ALA A 11 -7.60 1.71 16.12
CA ALA A 11 -8.62 0.82 16.63
C ALA A 11 -9.64 0.40 15.55
N LEU A 12 -10.02 1.31 14.64
CA LEU A 12 -10.90 1.02 13.50
C LEU A 12 -10.24 0.08 12.49
N VAL A 13 -8.96 0.29 12.18
CA VAL A 13 -8.17 -0.60 11.32
C VAL A 13 -8.00 -1.95 12.00
N GLY A 14 -7.68 -2.00 13.29
CA GLY A 14 -7.56 -3.23 14.05
C GLY A 14 -8.88 -4.00 14.16
N ALA A 15 -10.02 -3.31 14.33
CA ALA A 15 -11.34 -3.92 14.35
C ALA A 15 -11.74 -4.48 12.97
N ALA A 16 -11.44 -3.78 11.88
CA ALA A 16 -11.71 -4.27 10.52
C ALA A 16 -10.96 -5.58 10.21
N PHE A 17 -9.74 -5.76 10.74
CA PHE A 17 -8.99 -7.01 10.61
C PHE A 17 -9.46 -8.10 11.60
N GLY A 18 -10.09 -7.76 12.72
CA GLY A 18 -10.57 -8.71 13.73
C GLY A 18 -11.85 -9.47 13.35
N PHE A 19 -12.62 -8.98 12.41
CA PHE A 19 -13.88 -9.61 11.97
C PHE A 19 -13.77 -10.50 10.73
N ALA A 20 -12.64 -10.48 10.03
CA ALA A 20 -12.41 -11.39 8.90
C ALA A 20 -12.16 -12.81 9.44
N ARG A 21 -13.09 -13.72 9.16
CA ARG A 21 -12.86 -15.15 9.41
C ARG A 21 -11.63 -15.59 8.63
N PRO A 22 -10.66 -16.29 9.25
CA PRO A 22 -9.32 -16.52 8.68
C PRO A 22 -9.27 -17.55 7.54
N ALA A 23 -10.40 -17.90 6.94
CA ALA A 23 -10.43 -19.01 5.97
C ALA A 23 -9.59 -18.77 4.71
N HIS A 24 -9.30 -17.51 4.31
CA HIS A 24 -8.52 -17.21 3.09
C HIS A 24 -7.85 -15.83 3.14
N ALA A 25 -7.26 -15.48 4.26
CA ALA A 25 -6.44 -14.28 4.34
C ALA A 25 -5.00 -14.59 3.91
N SER A 26 -4.37 -13.71 3.13
CA SER A 26 -2.96 -13.75 2.82
C SER A 26 -2.26 -12.52 3.39
N VAL A 27 -1.11 -12.74 4.03
CA VAL A 27 -0.22 -11.67 4.50
C VAL A 27 0.98 -11.61 3.57
N ASN A 28 1.42 -10.41 3.26
CA ASN A 28 2.57 -10.21 2.39
C ASN A 28 3.45 -9.06 2.87
N LEU A 29 4.75 -9.20 2.66
CA LEU A 29 5.76 -8.17 2.85
C LEU A 29 6.08 -7.58 1.49
N GLY A 30 5.99 -6.25 1.35
CA GLY A 30 6.24 -5.53 0.12
C GLY A 30 7.46 -4.63 0.20
N LEU A 31 8.25 -4.62 -0.86
CA LEU A 31 9.29 -3.64 -1.12
C LEU A 31 8.88 -2.83 -2.36
N GLY A 32 9.04 -1.53 -2.31
CA GLY A 32 8.75 -0.64 -3.42
C GLY A 32 9.82 0.38 -3.65
N ALA A 33 9.95 0.77 -4.91
CA ALA A 33 10.75 1.91 -5.32
C ALA A 33 9.88 2.78 -6.23
N ASP A 34 9.72 4.04 -5.89
CA ASP A 34 8.87 4.99 -6.59
C ASP A 34 9.66 6.16 -7.13
N TRP A 35 9.36 6.53 -8.37
CA TRP A 35 9.77 7.78 -9.00
C TRP A 35 8.57 8.72 -8.98
N ILE A 36 8.73 9.84 -8.30
CA ILE A 36 7.68 10.84 -8.14
C ILE A 36 8.02 12.05 -9.00
N GLU A 37 7.01 12.61 -9.66
CA GLU A 37 7.15 13.82 -10.46
C GLU A 37 7.79 14.95 -9.64
N GLY A 38 8.82 15.59 -10.21
CA GLY A 38 9.68 16.54 -9.50
C GLY A 38 11.07 16.00 -9.19
N GLY A 39 11.35 14.73 -9.56
CA GLY A 39 12.68 14.11 -9.36
C GLY A 39 12.90 13.59 -7.94
N VAL A 40 11.82 13.24 -7.26
CA VAL A 40 11.88 12.63 -5.92
C VAL A 40 11.84 11.13 -6.05
N ASP A 41 12.85 10.47 -5.51
CA ASP A 41 12.89 9.01 -5.39
C ASP A 41 12.43 8.59 -4.00
N GLU A 42 11.70 7.49 -3.92
CA GLU A 42 11.17 6.96 -2.67
C GLU A 42 11.36 5.45 -2.62
N LEU A 43 11.77 4.96 -1.46
CA LEU A 43 11.81 3.54 -1.13
C LEU A 43 10.80 3.23 -0.04
N ASN A 44 9.99 2.20 -0.22
CA ASN A 44 9.03 1.79 0.80
C ASN A 44 9.14 0.33 1.18
N LEU A 45 8.81 0.08 2.44
CA LEU A 45 8.63 -1.24 3.02
C LEU A 45 7.22 -1.30 3.57
N THR A 46 6.42 -2.26 3.09
CA THR A 46 5.00 -2.37 3.44
C THR A 46 4.65 -3.77 3.90
N LEU A 47 3.70 -3.86 4.82
CA LEU A 47 3.03 -5.08 5.20
C LEU A 47 1.59 -5.00 4.69
N GLY A 48 1.16 -6.00 3.95
CA GLY A 48 -0.18 -6.10 3.40
C GLY A 48 -0.94 -7.31 3.92
N ALA A 49 -2.24 -7.19 3.99
CA ALA A 49 -3.15 -8.29 4.26
C ALA A 49 -4.35 -8.21 3.34
N ASP A 50 -4.69 -9.33 2.72
CA ASP A 50 -5.79 -9.45 1.77
C ASP A 50 -6.75 -10.58 2.20
N ALA A 51 -8.05 -10.33 2.12
CA ALA A 51 -9.10 -11.33 2.25
C ALA A 51 -9.71 -11.60 0.88
N PHE A 52 -9.85 -12.87 0.50
CA PHE A 52 -10.47 -13.25 -0.75
C PHE A 52 -11.99 -13.11 -0.66
N LEU A 53 -12.58 -12.28 -1.50
CA LEU A 53 -14.02 -12.12 -1.67
C LEU A 53 -14.57 -13.16 -2.65
N ALA A 54 -13.74 -13.55 -3.63
CA ALA A 54 -14.03 -14.58 -4.63
C ALA A 54 -12.70 -15.25 -5.05
N ARG A 55 -12.75 -16.27 -5.90
CA ARG A 55 -11.56 -16.99 -6.38
C ARG A 55 -10.48 -16.07 -6.96
N SER A 56 -10.91 -15.03 -7.64
CA SER A 56 -10.02 -14.10 -8.35
C SER A 56 -9.98 -12.69 -7.76
N LEU A 57 -10.82 -12.40 -6.78
CA LEU A 57 -10.97 -11.04 -6.23
C LEU A 57 -10.63 -11.04 -4.76
N SER A 58 -9.72 -10.17 -4.34
CA SER A 58 -9.40 -9.92 -2.94
C SER A 58 -9.47 -8.44 -2.59
N LEU A 59 -9.88 -8.17 -1.37
CA LEU A 59 -9.89 -6.85 -0.76
C LEU A 59 -8.96 -6.89 0.44
N GLY A 60 -8.16 -5.88 0.59
CA GLY A 60 -7.21 -5.80 1.70
C GLY A 60 -6.67 -4.41 1.92
N GLY A 61 -5.57 -4.34 2.61
CA GLY A 61 -4.85 -3.12 2.85
C GLY A 61 -3.36 -3.35 2.92
N ARG A 62 -2.61 -2.28 2.79
CA ARG A 62 -1.18 -2.25 3.09
C ARG A 62 -0.86 -1.02 3.94
N ALA A 63 0.10 -1.17 4.82
CA ALA A 63 0.67 -0.08 5.60
C ALA A 63 2.17 -0.31 5.75
N GLY A 64 2.93 0.75 5.97
CA GLY A 64 4.37 0.61 6.07
C GLY A 64 5.10 1.90 6.34
N VAL A 65 6.34 1.95 5.87
CA VAL A 65 7.21 3.12 5.94
C VAL A 65 7.77 3.45 4.56
N ALA A 66 7.88 4.72 4.27
CA ALA A 66 8.41 5.26 3.02
C ALA A 66 9.54 6.26 3.33
N PHE A 67 10.63 6.15 2.61
CA PHE A 67 11.82 6.99 2.76
C PHE A 67 12.00 7.80 1.48
N PHE A 68 11.95 9.11 1.59
CA PHE A 68 12.11 10.05 0.47
C PHE A 68 13.54 10.60 0.43
N ASP A 69 14.16 10.61 -0.76
CA ASP A 69 15.56 11.00 -0.93
C ASP A 69 15.78 12.52 -0.82
N ASP A 70 14.86 13.33 -1.35
CA ASP A 70 15.06 14.77 -1.51
C ASP A 70 15.12 15.56 -0.19
N SER A 71 14.51 15.07 0.87
CA SER A 71 14.28 15.83 2.09
C SER A 71 14.45 15.04 3.38
N HIS A 72 14.88 13.77 3.28
CA HIS A 72 14.97 12.84 4.42
C HIS A 72 13.63 12.71 5.18
N HIS A 73 12.52 12.95 4.49
CA HIS A 73 11.20 12.78 5.08
C HIS A 73 10.84 11.31 5.20
N LEU A 74 10.16 11.00 6.29
CA LEU A 74 9.56 9.70 6.52
C LEU A 74 8.08 9.78 6.18
N GLY A 75 7.61 8.82 5.39
CA GLY A 75 6.20 8.63 5.11
C GLY A 75 5.64 7.37 5.77
N ILE A 76 4.35 7.39 6.08
CA ILE A 76 3.61 6.22 6.52
C ILE A 76 2.49 6.00 5.51
N PRO A 77 2.70 5.14 4.50
CA PRO A 77 1.64 4.75 3.57
C PRO A 77 0.59 3.90 4.27
N ILE A 78 -0.68 4.20 4.02
CA ILE A 78 -1.82 3.39 4.43
C ILE A 78 -2.77 3.34 3.26
N ASP A 79 -2.88 2.21 2.59
CA ASP A 79 -3.71 2.04 1.41
C ASP A 79 -4.74 0.93 1.59
N LEU A 80 -5.96 1.18 1.16
CA LEU A 80 -6.95 0.16 0.83
C LEU A 80 -6.60 -0.40 -0.55
N ARG A 81 -6.72 -1.71 -0.71
CA ARG A 81 -6.31 -2.42 -1.93
C ARG A 81 -7.40 -3.37 -2.40
N LEU A 82 -7.81 -3.23 -3.65
CA LEU A 82 -8.64 -4.20 -4.36
C LEU A 82 -7.77 -4.88 -5.42
N LYS A 83 -7.70 -6.22 -5.40
CA LYS A 83 -6.83 -6.99 -6.29
C LYS A 83 -7.62 -8.05 -7.04
N LEU A 84 -7.43 -8.07 -8.36
CA LEU A 84 -7.97 -9.09 -9.28
C LEU A 84 -6.83 -10.00 -9.72
N HIS A 85 -6.99 -11.31 -9.52
CA HIS A 85 -6.05 -12.34 -9.92
C HIS A 85 -6.54 -13.08 -11.15
N VAL A 86 -5.72 -13.13 -12.18
CA VAL A 86 -5.97 -13.90 -13.41
C VAL A 86 -4.76 -14.81 -13.63
N GLN A 87 -4.85 -16.05 -13.16
CA GLN A 87 -3.73 -17.01 -13.17
C GLN A 87 -2.51 -16.47 -12.40
N ARG A 88 -1.43 -16.15 -13.11
CA ARG A 88 -0.20 -15.59 -12.54
C ARG A 88 -0.15 -14.06 -12.59
N ILE A 89 -1.08 -13.44 -13.31
CA ILE A 89 -1.17 -12.00 -13.47
C ILE A 89 -2.11 -11.44 -12.40
N TYR A 90 -1.79 -10.30 -11.85
CA TYR A 90 -2.71 -9.55 -11.00
C TYR A 90 -2.82 -8.10 -11.46
N PHE A 91 -3.98 -7.54 -11.19
CA PHE A 91 -4.28 -6.12 -11.30
C PHE A 91 -4.74 -5.63 -9.94
N GLU A 92 -4.33 -4.45 -9.55
CA GLU A 92 -4.73 -3.88 -8.27
C GLU A 92 -5.04 -2.39 -8.36
N GLY A 93 -6.04 -1.96 -7.61
CA GLY A 93 -6.34 -0.57 -7.35
C GLY A 93 -6.04 -0.26 -5.89
N LEU A 94 -5.41 0.88 -5.65
CA LEU A 94 -5.00 1.34 -4.33
C LEU A 94 -5.51 2.74 -4.10
N VAL A 95 -5.96 2.99 -2.88
CA VAL A 95 -6.31 4.34 -2.44
C VAL A 95 -6.11 4.44 -0.93
N GLY A 96 -5.54 5.55 -0.48
CA GLY A 96 -5.39 5.78 0.95
C GLY A 96 -4.65 7.07 1.30
N PRO A 97 -4.65 7.42 2.58
CA PRO A 97 -3.86 8.52 3.08
C PRO A 97 -2.40 8.09 3.33
N TRP A 98 -1.47 8.90 2.90
CA TRP A 98 -0.07 8.82 3.30
C TRP A 98 0.22 9.95 4.28
N MET A 99 0.75 9.61 5.45
CA MET A 99 1.22 10.59 6.43
C MET A 99 2.68 10.91 6.14
N LEU A 100 3.00 12.19 5.97
CA LEU A 100 4.37 12.66 5.77
C LEU A 100 4.85 13.36 7.04
N ILE A 101 5.89 12.82 7.66
CA ILE A 101 6.49 13.38 8.87
C ILE A 101 7.51 14.42 8.43
N ASP A 102 7.50 15.59 9.09
CA ASP A 102 8.36 16.74 8.81
C ASP A 102 8.15 17.42 7.44
N SER A 103 7.04 17.14 6.76
CA SER A 103 6.61 17.91 5.59
C SER A 103 5.57 18.98 6.00
N GLY A 104 5.47 20.04 5.22
CA GLY A 104 4.44 21.07 5.45
C GLY A 104 3.00 20.51 5.33
N ASP A 105 2.82 19.45 4.54
CA ASP A 105 1.56 18.73 4.35
C ASP A 105 1.61 17.39 5.09
N LEU A 106 0.93 17.31 6.22
CA LEU A 106 0.91 16.09 7.04
C LEU A 106 0.26 14.89 6.32
N PHE A 107 -0.70 15.13 5.44
CA PHE A 107 -1.43 14.09 4.73
C PHE A 107 -1.46 14.36 3.23
N ARG A 108 -1.18 13.33 2.45
CA ARG A 108 -1.43 13.31 1.01
C ARG A 108 -2.29 12.12 0.65
N VAL A 109 -3.23 12.31 -0.25
CA VAL A 109 -4.03 11.21 -0.79
C VAL A 109 -3.20 10.49 -1.85
N HIS A 110 -3.05 9.18 -1.68
CA HIS A 110 -2.48 8.29 -2.67
C HIS A 110 -3.60 7.58 -3.42
N GLY A 111 -3.45 7.46 -4.72
CA GLY A 111 -4.31 6.65 -5.57
C GLY A 111 -3.51 6.08 -6.72
N ALA A 112 -3.57 4.75 -6.90
CA ALA A 112 -2.77 4.09 -7.90
C ALA A 112 -3.48 2.87 -8.51
N PHE A 113 -3.01 2.51 -9.70
CA PHE A 113 -3.30 1.26 -10.37
C PHE A 113 -2.00 0.48 -10.52
N GLY A 114 -2.02 -0.78 -10.12
CA GLY A 114 -0.91 -1.71 -10.23
C GLY A 114 -1.25 -2.92 -11.09
N PHE A 115 -0.23 -3.49 -11.70
CA PHE A 115 -0.31 -4.79 -12.36
C PHE A 115 1.01 -5.54 -12.21
N GLY A 116 0.94 -6.85 -12.24
CA GLY A 116 2.16 -7.64 -12.09
C GLY A 116 1.93 -9.13 -12.27
N ILE A 117 2.99 -9.87 -12.00
CA ILE A 117 3.02 -11.32 -12.06
C ILE A 117 3.43 -11.89 -10.71
N GLY A 118 2.83 -13.01 -10.33
CA GLY A 118 3.14 -13.70 -9.08
C GLY A 118 3.29 -15.21 -9.29
N SER A 119 4.25 -15.79 -8.61
CA SER A 119 4.49 -17.23 -8.62
C SER A 119 5.20 -17.66 -7.33
N GLY A 120 4.75 -18.76 -6.72
CA GLY A 120 5.44 -19.40 -5.60
C GLY A 120 5.62 -18.54 -4.34
N GLY A 121 4.71 -17.59 -4.11
CA GLY A 121 4.81 -16.68 -2.96
C GLY A 121 5.58 -15.39 -3.22
N LEU A 122 6.13 -15.24 -4.43
CA LEU A 122 6.80 -14.02 -4.88
C LEU A 122 5.92 -13.34 -5.95
N ALA A 123 5.79 -12.02 -5.87
CA ALA A 123 5.13 -11.21 -6.89
C ALA A 123 6.00 -10.00 -7.24
N PHE A 124 6.03 -9.68 -8.53
CA PHE A 124 6.66 -8.50 -9.07
C PHE A 124 5.64 -7.69 -9.86
N GLY A 125 5.64 -6.38 -9.68
CA GLY A 125 4.66 -5.51 -10.33
C GLY A 125 5.13 -4.11 -10.56
N LEU A 126 4.33 -3.41 -11.35
CA LEU A 126 4.41 -1.99 -11.64
C LEU A 126 3.18 -1.30 -11.03
N GLU A 127 3.37 -0.10 -10.56
CA GLU A 127 2.31 0.74 -10.00
C GLU A 127 2.41 2.13 -10.64
N VAL A 128 1.31 2.64 -11.14
CA VAL A 128 1.19 3.99 -11.70
C VAL A 128 0.09 4.71 -10.95
N GLY A 129 0.37 5.90 -10.46
CA GLY A 129 -0.59 6.62 -9.64
C GLY A 129 -0.23 8.06 -9.38
N ARG A 130 -0.78 8.55 -8.31
CA ARG A 130 -0.55 9.92 -7.83
C ARG A 130 -0.43 9.93 -6.31
N LEU A 131 0.49 10.76 -5.83
CA LEU A 131 0.60 11.11 -4.43
C LEU A 131 0.31 12.62 -4.29
N GLY A 132 -0.91 12.94 -3.83
CA GLY A 132 -1.41 14.31 -3.91
C GLY A 132 -1.55 14.76 -5.36
N HIS A 133 -0.79 15.77 -5.74
CA HIS A 133 -0.79 16.30 -7.11
C HIS A 133 0.31 15.69 -8.00
N ALA A 134 1.31 15.04 -7.41
CA ALA A 134 2.45 14.49 -8.14
C ALA A 134 2.14 13.12 -8.74
N THR A 135 2.53 12.91 -10.00
CA THR A 135 2.49 11.61 -10.66
C THR A 135 3.56 10.70 -10.09
N MET A 136 3.25 9.42 -9.97
CA MET A 136 4.13 8.41 -9.39
C MET A 136 4.18 7.17 -10.28
N LEU A 137 5.39 6.65 -10.48
CA LEU A 137 5.64 5.36 -11.12
C LEU A 137 6.45 4.50 -10.16
N GLY A 138 5.96 3.31 -9.84
CA GLY A 138 6.57 2.42 -8.86
C GLY A 138 6.86 1.03 -9.37
N LEU A 139 7.93 0.45 -8.86
CA LEU A 139 8.24 -0.97 -8.90
C LEU A 139 7.85 -1.60 -7.57
N ARG A 140 7.27 -2.78 -7.62
CA ARG A 140 6.83 -3.52 -6.43
C ARG A 140 7.35 -4.95 -6.45
N LEU A 141 7.86 -5.37 -5.32
CA LEU A 141 8.22 -6.74 -5.02
C LEU A 141 7.46 -7.16 -3.77
N ALA A 142 6.73 -8.26 -3.81
CA ALA A 142 5.97 -8.74 -2.67
C ALA A 142 6.26 -10.21 -2.38
N PHE A 143 6.42 -10.51 -1.10
CA PHE A 143 6.66 -11.85 -0.58
C PHE A 143 5.45 -12.25 0.27
N ARG A 144 4.85 -13.38 -0.05
CA ARG A 144 3.79 -13.97 0.77
C ARG A 144 4.41 -14.61 2.00
N LEU A 145 3.89 -14.25 3.17
CA LEU A 145 4.28 -14.81 4.47
C LEU A 145 3.43 -16.02 4.86
#